data_819bcd63f3d321fe0706985735d48471
#
_entry.id   819bcd63f3d321fe0706985735d48471
#
_cell.length_a   1.000
_cell.length_b   1.000
_cell.length_c   1.000
_cell.angle_alpha   90.00
_cell.angle_beta   90.00
_cell.angle_gamma   90.00
#
_symmetry.space_group_name_H-M   'P 1'
#
loop_
_entity.id
_entity.type
_entity.pdbx_description
1 polymer ?
#
loop_
_entity_poly.entity_id
_entity_poly.type
_entity_poly.pdbx_seq_one_letter_code
_entity_poly.pdbx_strand_id
1 'polypeptide(L)'
;MRVIVAGVGYRNLRDHSVGIAVTDRLLDHAWGGDVVVEDLSYNPIAVMQRLEDEPPERRFTRAVMVGAVERGNRPPGTVAAYRWDGVLPSDEEIQRAVSEAVTGVIALDNTLVVTRHFGGLPEDVVVIEVEPGVQEFGDEFSESVARVVDQVCELAVTMATDGGAAARLPSAPLGGALPAAAGGGRG
;
A
#
# COMPACT_ATOMS: atom_id res chain seq x y z
N MET A 1 12.33 15.23 5.61
CA MET A 1 11.14 14.45 5.24
C MET A 1 11.34 13.05 5.77
N ARG A 2 10.45 12.56 6.61
CA ARG A 2 10.50 11.20 7.14
C ARG A 2 9.41 10.37 6.49
N VAL A 3 9.76 9.23 5.93
CA VAL A 3 8.86 8.39 5.12
C VAL A 3 8.73 7.01 5.74
N ILE A 4 7.53 6.46 5.75
CA ILE A 4 7.32 5.03 5.99
C ILE A 4 6.99 4.33 4.67
N VAL A 5 7.68 3.21 4.38
CA VAL A 5 7.30 2.25 3.35
C VAL A 5 6.71 1.05 4.06
N ALA A 6 5.45 0.80 3.84
CA ALA A 6 4.70 -0.20 4.59
C ALA A 6 4.01 -1.21 3.69
N GLY A 7 4.20 -2.49 3.99
CA GLY A 7 3.48 -3.59 3.36
C GLY A 7 2.27 -4.01 4.16
N VAL A 8 1.17 -4.31 3.47
CA VAL A 8 -0.04 -4.86 4.06
C VAL A 8 -0.45 -6.11 3.28
N GLY A 9 -0.70 -7.21 3.97
CA GLY A 9 -1.10 -8.45 3.33
C GLY A 9 -1.22 -9.62 4.30
N TYR A 10 -1.25 -10.81 3.74
CA TYR A 10 -1.28 -12.06 4.52
C TYR A 10 -0.08 -12.92 4.17
N ARG A 11 0.76 -13.21 5.15
CA ARG A 11 1.88 -14.15 4.98
C ARG A 11 1.32 -15.54 4.63
N ASN A 12 1.99 -16.22 3.71
CA ASN A 12 1.59 -17.55 3.21
C ASN A 12 0.22 -17.60 2.50
N LEU A 13 -0.23 -16.50 1.94
CA LEU A 13 -1.45 -16.44 1.13
C LEU A 13 -1.10 -15.99 -0.31
N ARG A 14 -0.08 -16.59 -0.89
CA ARG A 14 0.42 -16.39 -2.25
C ARG A 14 0.43 -14.90 -2.65
N ASP A 15 -0.33 -14.49 -3.66
CA ASP A 15 -0.31 -13.13 -4.19
C ASP A 15 -0.70 -12.05 -3.15
N HIS A 16 -1.49 -12.41 -2.15
CA HIS A 16 -1.86 -11.50 -1.06
C HIS A 16 -0.71 -11.23 -0.07
N SER A 17 0.43 -11.89 -0.19
CA SER A 17 1.64 -11.61 0.58
C SER A 17 2.57 -10.58 -0.08
N VAL A 18 2.23 -10.02 -1.26
CA VAL A 18 3.13 -9.14 -2.02
C VAL A 18 3.60 -7.92 -1.23
N GLY A 19 2.73 -7.29 -0.44
CA GLY A 19 3.12 -6.16 0.41
C GLY A 19 4.22 -6.54 1.41
N ILE A 20 4.08 -7.71 2.04
CA ILE A 20 5.06 -8.26 2.98
C ILE A 20 6.38 -8.57 2.27
N ALA A 21 6.31 -9.22 1.10
CA ALA A 21 7.50 -9.57 0.33
C ALA A 21 8.28 -8.33 -0.13
N VAL A 22 7.60 -7.23 -0.44
CA VAL A 22 8.23 -5.94 -0.77
C VAL A 22 8.94 -5.37 0.46
N THR A 23 8.30 -5.35 1.63
CA THR A 23 8.96 -4.86 2.84
C THR A 23 10.14 -5.75 3.24
N ASP A 24 9.99 -7.07 3.21
CA ASP A 24 11.08 -8.02 3.51
C ASP A 24 12.31 -7.77 2.61
N ARG A 25 12.12 -7.48 1.31
CA ARG A 25 13.20 -7.16 0.37
C ARG A 25 13.83 -5.78 0.59
N LEU A 26 13.06 -4.83 1.11
CA LEU A 26 13.50 -3.45 1.31
C LEU A 26 14.11 -3.19 2.70
N LEU A 27 14.04 -4.15 3.63
CA LEU A 27 14.64 -4.01 4.97
C LEU A 27 16.14 -3.70 4.91
N ASP A 28 16.87 -4.37 4.02
CA ASP A 28 18.33 -4.21 3.86
C ASP A 28 18.71 -3.17 2.79
N HIS A 29 17.73 -2.44 2.23
CA HIS A 29 18.01 -1.42 1.23
C HIS A 29 18.74 -0.23 1.84
N ALA A 30 19.79 0.26 1.14
CA ALA A 30 20.55 1.42 1.58
C ALA A 30 19.77 2.72 1.29
N TRP A 31 19.02 3.19 2.29
CA TRP A 31 18.22 4.40 2.16
C TRP A 31 19.08 5.67 2.27
N GLY A 32 18.92 6.60 1.32
CA GLY A 32 19.61 7.90 1.33
C GLY A 32 18.96 8.97 2.22
N GLY A 33 17.99 8.59 3.07
CA GLY A 33 17.22 9.51 3.90
C GLY A 33 16.58 8.82 5.10
N ASP A 34 15.72 9.55 5.82
CA ASP A 34 14.97 9.03 6.97
C ASP A 34 13.75 8.23 6.47
N VAL A 35 14.00 6.99 6.07
CA VAL A 35 13.00 6.04 5.61
C VAL A 35 12.92 4.88 6.58
N VAL A 36 11.71 4.53 6.99
CA VAL A 36 11.40 3.35 7.79
C VAL A 36 10.66 2.36 6.92
N VAL A 37 11.07 1.10 6.94
CA VAL A 37 10.38 0.01 6.25
C VAL A 37 9.74 -0.88 7.31
N GLU A 38 8.44 -1.15 7.18
CA GLU A 38 7.69 -1.89 8.21
C GLU A 38 6.60 -2.76 7.59
N ASP A 39 6.48 -4.00 8.08
CA ASP A 39 5.34 -4.86 7.79
C ASP A 39 4.17 -4.46 8.72
N LEU A 40 3.13 -3.86 8.15
CA LEU A 40 1.92 -3.43 8.85
C LEU A 40 0.75 -4.42 8.65
N SER A 41 1.07 -5.69 8.41
CA SER A 41 0.09 -6.76 8.20
C SER A 41 -0.52 -7.25 9.50
N TYR A 42 -1.11 -6.35 10.26
CA TYR A 42 -1.81 -6.65 11.51
C TYR A 42 -3.04 -5.74 11.68
N ASN A 43 -3.72 -5.84 12.81
CA ASN A 43 -4.97 -5.12 13.06
C ASN A 43 -4.84 -3.61 12.75
N PRO A 44 -5.68 -3.04 11.87
CA PRO A 44 -5.62 -1.64 11.48
C PRO A 44 -5.67 -0.63 12.64
N ILE A 45 -6.35 -0.96 13.75
CA ILE A 45 -6.37 -0.11 14.95
C ILE A 45 -4.99 -0.09 15.61
N ALA A 46 -4.31 -1.23 15.66
CA ALA A 46 -2.95 -1.29 16.17
C ALA A 46 -1.94 -0.61 15.22
N VAL A 47 -2.20 -0.65 13.91
CA VAL A 47 -1.43 0.14 12.93
C VAL A 47 -1.57 1.64 13.22
N MET A 48 -2.78 2.11 13.44
CA MET A 48 -3.03 3.51 13.82
C MET A 48 -2.24 3.89 15.07
N GLN A 49 -2.34 3.11 16.14
CA GLN A 49 -1.60 3.34 17.39
C GLN A 49 -0.09 3.36 17.14
N ARG A 50 0.44 2.41 16.37
CA ARG A 50 1.86 2.36 15.98
C ARG A 50 2.33 3.64 15.29
N LEU A 51 1.52 4.21 14.39
CA LEU A 51 1.86 5.45 13.69
C LEU A 51 1.77 6.68 14.61
N GLU A 52 0.83 6.69 15.56
CA GLU A 52 0.66 7.75 16.54
C GLU A 52 1.73 7.75 17.65
N ASP A 53 2.33 6.60 17.95
CA ASP A 53 3.41 6.45 18.94
C ASP A 53 4.70 7.20 18.54
N GLU A 54 4.81 7.63 17.28
CA GLU A 54 5.92 8.48 16.86
C GLU A 54 5.81 9.87 17.51
N PRO A 55 6.89 10.34 18.15
CA PRO A 55 6.91 11.69 18.72
C PRO A 55 6.54 12.73 17.67
N PRO A 56 5.85 13.84 18.03
CA PRO A 56 5.38 14.85 17.07
C PRO A 56 6.46 15.33 16.10
N GLU A 57 7.70 15.50 16.56
CA GLU A 57 8.85 15.92 15.77
C GLU A 57 9.40 14.83 14.85
N ARG A 58 8.99 13.59 15.06
CA ARG A 58 9.39 12.41 14.28
C ARG A 58 8.25 11.75 13.52
N ARG A 59 7.10 12.38 13.45
CA ARG A 59 5.97 11.85 12.67
C ARG A 59 6.33 11.73 11.20
N PHE A 60 5.80 10.70 10.58
CA PHE A 60 5.96 10.52 9.14
C PHE A 60 5.27 11.66 8.38
N THR A 61 5.95 12.16 7.35
CA THR A 61 5.40 13.18 6.45
C THR A 61 4.85 12.57 5.17
N ARG A 62 5.24 11.32 4.89
CA ARG A 62 4.72 10.50 3.78
C ARG A 62 4.61 9.05 4.22
N ALA A 63 3.55 8.38 3.74
CA ALA A 63 3.43 6.93 3.75
C ALA A 63 3.38 6.39 2.32
N VAL A 64 4.18 5.35 2.04
CA VAL A 64 4.10 4.55 0.81
C VAL A 64 3.56 3.20 1.21
N MET A 65 2.30 2.94 0.88
CA MET A 65 1.55 1.77 1.31
C MET A 65 1.44 0.78 0.15
N VAL A 66 1.87 -0.46 0.36
CA VAL A 66 1.94 -1.50 -0.66
C VAL A 66 1.11 -2.71 -0.27
N GLY A 67 0.28 -3.22 -1.19
CA GLY A 67 -0.47 -4.44 -0.95
C GLY A 67 -1.16 -5.00 -2.17
N ALA A 68 -1.65 -6.23 -2.05
CA ALA A 68 -2.54 -6.81 -3.03
C ALA A 68 -3.95 -6.29 -2.82
N VAL A 69 -4.60 -5.85 -3.89
CA VAL A 69 -6.00 -5.42 -3.86
C VAL A 69 -6.73 -5.96 -5.08
N GLU A 70 -7.76 -6.76 -4.82
CA GLU A 70 -8.62 -7.29 -5.86
C GLU A 70 -9.64 -6.23 -6.27
N ARG A 71 -9.44 -5.64 -7.46
CA ARG A 71 -10.39 -4.68 -8.07
C ARG A 71 -11.34 -5.37 -9.05
N GLY A 72 -10.96 -6.54 -9.57
CA GLY A 72 -11.76 -7.35 -10.49
C GLY A 72 -11.92 -6.79 -11.90
N ASN A 73 -11.36 -5.63 -12.17
CA ASN A 73 -11.41 -4.96 -13.48
C ASN A 73 -10.02 -4.82 -14.14
N ARG A 74 -9.00 -5.43 -13.56
CA ARG A 74 -7.62 -5.41 -14.04
C ARG A 74 -7.09 -6.84 -14.17
N PRO A 75 -6.22 -7.14 -15.14
CA PRO A 75 -5.55 -8.43 -15.20
C PRO A 75 -4.65 -8.66 -13.96
N PRO A 76 -4.50 -9.91 -13.48
CA PRO A 76 -3.54 -10.25 -12.44
C PRO A 76 -2.12 -9.77 -12.75
N GLY A 77 -1.40 -9.27 -11.75
CA GLY A 77 -0.08 -8.68 -11.90
C GLY A 77 -0.10 -7.21 -12.38
N THR A 78 -1.28 -6.60 -12.55
CA THR A 78 -1.35 -5.17 -12.81
C THR A 78 -0.87 -4.40 -11.58
N VAL A 79 0.10 -3.51 -11.78
CA VAL A 79 0.59 -2.58 -10.75
C VAL A 79 -0.03 -1.21 -10.98
N ALA A 80 -0.65 -0.67 -9.96
CA ALA A 80 -1.22 0.66 -9.97
C ALA A 80 -0.63 1.50 -8.83
N ALA A 81 -0.23 2.74 -9.13
CA ALA A 81 0.27 3.67 -8.14
C ALA A 81 -0.43 5.02 -8.26
N TYR A 82 -0.82 5.58 -7.13
CA TYR A 82 -1.49 6.89 -7.07
C TYR A 82 -1.26 7.54 -5.71
N ARG A 83 -1.48 8.85 -5.65
CA ARG A 83 -1.62 9.56 -4.38
C ARG A 83 -3.07 9.46 -3.94
N TRP A 84 -3.29 8.91 -2.76
CA TRP A 84 -4.62 8.93 -2.20
C TRP A 84 -5.04 10.36 -1.88
N ASP A 85 -6.22 10.77 -2.33
CA ASP A 85 -6.80 12.10 -2.08
C ASP A 85 -7.24 12.30 -0.61
N GLY A 86 -7.17 11.23 0.19
CA GLY A 86 -7.54 11.24 1.61
C GLY A 86 -9.04 11.31 1.87
N VAL A 87 -9.86 11.25 0.80
CA VAL A 87 -11.31 11.22 0.95
C VAL A 87 -11.74 9.89 1.54
N LEU A 88 -12.39 9.95 2.68
CA LEU A 88 -12.96 8.77 3.33
C LEU A 88 -14.25 8.34 2.62
N PRO A 89 -14.55 7.05 2.59
CA PRO A 89 -15.82 6.56 2.08
C PRO A 89 -17.00 6.96 3.00
N SER A 90 -18.19 6.48 2.72
CA SER A 90 -19.38 6.74 3.54
C SER A 90 -19.21 6.24 4.98
N ASP A 91 -19.97 6.83 5.92
CA ASP A 91 -19.96 6.41 7.33
C ASP A 91 -20.26 4.92 7.49
N GLU A 92 -21.14 4.36 6.65
CA GLU A 92 -21.47 2.93 6.64
C GLU A 92 -20.27 2.08 6.24
N GLU A 93 -19.51 2.51 5.24
CA GLU A 93 -18.29 1.82 4.80
C GLU A 93 -17.18 1.94 5.83
N ILE A 94 -17.04 3.08 6.51
CA ILE A 94 -16.10 3.26 7.62
C ILE A 94 -16.47 2.31 8.77
N GLN A 95 -17.75 2.24 9.15
CA GLN A 95 -18.22 1.32 10.21
C GLN A 95 -17.93 -0.14 9.84
N ARG A 96 -18.13 -0.51 8.57
CA ARG A 96 -17.78 -1.85 8.07
C ARG A 96 -16.27 -2.09 8.20
N ALA A 97 -15.44 -1.16 7.75
CA ALA A 97 -13.98 -1.26 7.85
C ALA A 97 -13.50 -1.45 9.30
N VAL A 98 -14.07 -0.70 10.24
CA VAL A 98 -13.78 -0.86 11.68
C VAL A 98 -14.23 -2.23 12.20
N SER A 99 -15.42 -2.71 11.81
CA SER A 99 -15.91 -4.02 12.20
C SER A 99 -15.03 -5.16 11.65
N GLU A 100 -14.60 -5.05 10.42
CA GLU A 100 -13.66 -5.99 9.78
C GLU A 100 -12.31 -5.98 10.50
N ALA A 101 -11.79 -4.80 10.88
CA ALA A 101 -10.56 -4.69 11.67
C ALA A 101 -10.68 -5.40 13.02
N VAL A 102 -11.80 -5.28 13.70
CA VAL A 102 -12.06 -6.00 14.98
C VAL A 102 -12.10 -7.51 14.78
N THR A 103 -12.58 -7.99 13.62
CA THR A 103 -12.64 -9.43 13.30
C THR A 103 -11.33 -9.97 12.73
N GLY A 104 -10.31 -9.14 12.57
CA GLY A 104 -8.97 -9.56 12.12
C GLY A 104 -8.79 -9.57 10.61
N VAL A 105 -9.64 -8.90 9.85
CA VAL A 105 -9.44 -8.70 8.41
C VAL A 105 -8.30 -7.69 8.20
N ILE A 106 -7.28 -8.12 7.46
CA ILE A 106 -6.10 -7.33 7.10
C ILE A 106 -6.15 -7.07 5.59
N ALA A 107 -6.54 -5.88 5.20
CA ALA A 107 -6.58 -5.46 3.80
C ALA A 107 -6.03 -4.04 3.67
N LEU A 108 -5.39 -3.74 2.55
CA LEU A 108 -4.78 -2.43 2.33
C LEU A 108 -5.80 -1.30 2.45
N ASP A 109 -6.94 -1.40 1.76
CA ASP A 109 -8.01 -0.38 1.84
C ASP A 109 -8.53 -0.22 3.27
N ASN A 110 -8.74 -1.33 3.97
CA ASN A 110 -9.23 -1.31 5.33
C ASN A 110 -8.26 -0.63 6.29
N THR A 111 -6.96 -0.95 6.16
CA THR A 111 -5.89 -0.31 6.92
C THR A 111 -5.85 1.19 6.65
N LEU A 112 -5.94 1.61 5.39
CA LEU A 112 -5.95 3.02 5.01
C LEU A 112 -7.16 3.77 5.56
N VAL A 113 -8.37 3.22 5.40
CA VAL A 113 -9.61 3.84 5.88
C VAL A 113 -9.61 4.00 7.40
N VAL A 114 -9.29 2.93 8.14
CA VAL A 114 -9.29 2.94 9.61
C VAL A 114 -8.22 3.90 10.15
N THR A 115 -6.98 3.80 9.64
CA THR A 115 -5.89 4.67 10.10
C THR A 115 -6.12 6.15 9.75
N ARG A 116 -6.74 6.44 8.60
CA ARG A 116 -7.10 7.82 8.23
C ARG A 116 -8.22 8.38 9.09
N HIS A 117 -9.26 7.57 9.32
CA HIS A 117 -10.42 7.97 10.14
C HIS A 117 -10.01 8.38 11.56
N PHE A 118 -9.07 7.66 12.16
CA PHE A 118 -8.56 7.95 13.50
C PHE A 118 -7.34 8.90 13.52
N GLY A 119 -6.87 9.39 12.39
CA GLY A 119 -5.83 10.44 12.30
C GLY A 119 -4.39 9.94 12.35
N GLY A 120 -4.14 8.63 12.26
CA GLY A 120 -2.78 8.06 12.34
C GLY A 120 -1.94 8.23 11.06
N LEU A 121 -2.55 8.48 9.89
CA LEU A 121 -1.82 8.63 8.63
C LEU A 121 -1.31 10.06 8.39
N PRO A 122 -0.13 10.21 7.74
CA PRO A 122 0.30 11.52 7.23
C PRO A 122 -0.63 12.01 6.11
N GLU A 123 -0.52 13.31 5.78
CA GLU A 123 -1.31 13.90 4.67
C GLU A 123 -0.93 13.32 3.30
N ASP A 124 0.36 13.05 3.08
CA ASP A 124 0.87 12.54 1.81
C ASP A 124 0.95 11.01 1.86
N VAL A 125 -0.02 10.37 1.22
CA VAL A 125 -0.11 8.90 1.13
C VAL A 125 -0.02 8.47 -0.33
N VAL A 126 1.00 7.69 -0.64
CA VAL A 126 1.14 6.98 -1.92
C VAL A 126 0.67 5.55 -1.72
N VAL A 127 -0.21 5.10 -2.57
CA VAL A 127 -0.72 3.72 -2.60
C VAL A 127 -0.16 3.01 -3.81
N ILE A 128 0.39 1.81 -3.59
CA ILE A 128 0.86 0.90 -4.64
C ILE A 128 0.06 -0.39 -4.52
N GLU A 129 -0.80 -0.63 -5.47
CA GLU A 129 -1.66 -1.82 -5.52
C GLU A 129 -1.12 -2.81 -6.55
N VAL A 130 -1.20 -4.08 -6.21
CA VAL A 130 -0.97 -5.18 -7.15
C VAL A 130 -2.26 -6.00 -7.26
N GLU A 131 -2.78 -6.17 -8.48
CA GLU A 131 -3.93 -7.04 -8.70
C GLU A 131 -3.52 -8.50 -8.52
N PRO A 132 -4.08 -9.22 -7.53
CA PRO A 132 -3.74 -10.63 -7.30
C PRO A 132 -4.38 -11.53 -8.36
N GLY A 133 -3.79 -12.69 -8.60
CA GLY A 133 -4.35 -13.72 -9.46
C GLY A 133 -4.84 -14.93 -8.69
N VAL A 134 -4.26 -15.18 -7.52
CA VAL A 134 -4.51 -16.39 -6.74
C VAL A 134 -4.61 -16.06 -5.25
N GLN A 135 -5.69 -16.54 -4.64
CA GLN A 135 -5.94 -16.47 -3.20
C GLN A 135 -6.00 -17.90 -2.62
N GLU A 136 -4.84 -18.51 -2.46
CA GLU A 136 -4.69 -19.84 -1.90
C GLU A 136 -3.54 -19.87 -0.90
N PHE A 137 -3.54 -20.84 -0.01
CA PHE A 137 -2.39 -21.09 0.87
C PHE A 137 -1.15 -21.46 0.05
N GLY A 138 -0.02 -20.87 0.40
CA GLY A 138 1.28 -21.14 -0.21
C GLY A 138 2.20 -19.94 -0.17
N ASP A 139 3.47 -20.18 -0.39
CA ASP A 139 4.54 -19.16 -0.31
C ASP A 139 4.89 -18.58 -1.69
N GLU A 140 4.54 -19.29 -2.78
CA GLU A 140 4.90 -18.88 -4.13
C GLU A 140 3.83 -17.98 -4.75
N PHE A 141 4.24 -16.87 -5.33
CA PHE A 141 3.38 -16.02 -6.14
C PHE A 141 2.89 -16.75 -7.39
N SER A 142 1.74 -16.32 -7.92
CA SER A 142 1.40 -16.61 -9.31
C SER A 142 2.46 -16.01 -10.24
N GLU A 143 2.57 -16.57 -11.43
CA GLU A 143 3.55 -16.10 -12.43
C GLU A 143 3.37 -14.61 -12.76
N SER A 144 2.13 -14.13 -12.79
CA SER A 144 1.79 -12.74 -13.08
C SER A 144 2.27 -11.78 -11.99
N VAL A 145 2.12 -12.14 -10.72
CA VAL A 145 2.59 -11.31 -9.59
C VAL A 145 4.10 -11.45 -9.42
N ALA A 146 4.66 -12.66 -9.54
CA ALA A 146 6.11 -12.87 -9.44
C ALA A 146 6.91 -11.97 -10.39
N ARG A 147 6.41 -11.75 -11.61
CA ARG A 147 7.07 -10.89 -12.62
C ARG A 147 7.14 -9.42 -12.26
N VAL A 148 6.29 -8.93 -11.38
CA VAL A 148 6.18 -7.51 -11.07
C VAL A 148 6.73 -7.12 -9.69
N VAL A 149 7.11 -8.08 -8.85
CA VAL A 149 7.59 -7.79 -7.48
C VAL A 149 8.80 -6.85 -7.48
N ASP A 150 9.77 -7.07 -8.37
CA ASP A 150 10.95 -6.20 -8.48
C ASP A 150 10.57 -4.78 -8.91
N GLN A 151 9.66 -4.65 -9.89
CA GLN A 151 9.11 -3.36 -10.29
C GLN A 151 8.40 -2.65 -9.12
N VAL A 152 7.65 -3.38 -8.29
CA VAL A 152 6.97 -2.81 -7.11
C VAL A 152 7.99 -2.32 -6.09
N CYS A 153 9.08 -3.05 -5.85
CA CYS A 153 10.17 -2.62 -4.98
C CYS A 153 10.83 -1.32 -5.50
N GLU A 154 11.19 -1.26 -6.79
CA GLU A 154 11.77 -0.07 -7.40
C GLU A 154 10.84 1.15 -7.33
N LEU A 155 9.54 0.91 -7.56
CA LEU A 155 8.52 1.94 -7.45
C LEU A 155 8.40 2.45 -6.02
N ALA A 156 8.37 1.56 -5.02
CA ALA A 156 8.31 1.94 -3.61
C ALA A 156 9.54 2.77 -3.19
N VAL A 157 10.74 2.38 -3.62
CA VAL A 157 11.97 3.16 -3.40
C VAL A 157 11.86 4.55 -4.04
N THR A 158 11.41 4.62 -5.29
CA THR A 158 11.25 5.89 -6.00
C THR A 158 10.26 6.81 -5.29
N MET A 159 9.11 6.27 -4.87
CA MET A 159 8.08 7.05 -4.17
C MET A 159 8.52 7.52 -2.79
N ALA A 160 9.39 6.75 -2.13
CA ALA A 160 9.94 7.13 -0.82
C ALA A 160 11.04 8.19 -0.92
N THR A 161 11.84 8.20 -1.99
CA THR A 161 13.06 9.02 -2.10
C THR A 161 12.93 10.22 -3.04
N ASP A 162 12.09 10.14 -4.07
CA ASP A 162 11.86 11.23 -5.04
C ASP A 162 10.48 11.88 -4.83
N GLY A 163 10.48 12.99 -4.10
CA GLY A 163 9.26 13.78 -3.88
C GLY A 163 8.63 14.32 -5.18
N GLY A 164 9.44 14.60 -6.20
CA GLY A 164 8.96 15.04 -7.50
C GLY A 164 8.25 13.92 -8.27
N ALA A 165 8.77 12.70 -8.21
CA ALA A 165 8.12 11.53 -8.79
C ALA A 165 6.77 11.25 -8.11
N ALA A 166 6.72 11.25 -6.78
CA ALA A 166 5.48 11.07 -6.03
C ALA A 166 4.45 12.17 -6.34
N ALA A 167 4.88 13.43 -6.47
CA ALA A 167 3.98 14.54 -6.79
C ALA A 167 3.36 14.44 -8.20
N ARG A 168 4.00 13.72 -9.12
CA ARG A 168 3.49 13.50 -10.49
C ARG A 168 2.45 12.38 -10.60
N LEU A 169 2.31 11.56 -9.55
CA LEU A 169 1.27 10.54 -9.55
C LEU A 169 -0.14 11.18 -9.62
N PRO A 170 -1.10 10.52 -10.28
CA PRO A 170 -2.48 10.95 -10.24
C PRO A 170 -2.99 10.94 -8.79
N SER A 171 -3.81 11.93 -8.42
CA SER A 171 -4.58 11.89 -7.20
C SER A 171 -5.89 11.13 -7.46
N ALA A 172 -6.21 10.18 -6.61
CA ALA A 172 -7.40 9.34 -6.77
C ALA A 172 -7.95 8.89 -5.41
N PRO A 173 -9.27 8.64 -5.31
CA PRO A 173 -9.86 7.95 -4.17
C PRO A 173 -9.42 6.47 -4.15
N LEU A 174 -9.59 5.80 -3.01
CA LEU A 174 -9.40 4.36 -2.91
C LEU A 174 -10.34 3.65 -3.90
N GLY A 175 -9.79 2.72 -4.67
CA GLY A 175 -10.55 2.00 -5.69
C GLY A 175 -10.95 2.84 -6.90
N GLY A 176 -10.51 4.10 -6.99
CA GLY A 176 -10.77 4.95 -8.14
C GLY A 176 -10.21 4.34 -9.43
N ALA A 177 -10.94 4.55 -10.55
CA ALA A 177 -10.46 4.13 -11.86
C ALA A 177 -9.18 4.91 -12.20
N LEU A 178 -8.05 4.24 -12.12
CA LEU A 178 -6.81 4.77 -12.67
C LEU A 178 -6.94 4.78 -14.20
N PRO A 179 -6.52 5.85 -14.89
CA PRO A 179 -6.51 5.83 -16.34
C PRO A 179 -5.70 4.62 -16.81
N ALA A 180 -6.27 3.84 -17.72
CA ALA A 180 -5.54 2.77 -18.38
C ALA A 180 -4.20 3.34 -18.87
N ALA A 181 -3.10 2.67 -18.56
CA ALA A 181 -1.80 3.06 -19.08
C ALA A 181 -1.96 3.21 -20.61
N ALA A 182 -1.66 4.39 -21.12
CA ALA A 182 -1.74 4.65 -22.55
C ALA A 182 -0.86 3.60 -23.23
N GLY A 183 -1.50 2.66 -23.89
CA GLY A 183 -0.83 1.62 -24.66
C GLY A 183 0.08 2.32 -25.65
N GLY A 184 1.39 2.13 -25.47
CA GLY A 184 2.38 2.61 -26.42
C GLY A 184 2.10 1.99 -27.78
N GLY A 185 1.36 2.71 -28.60
CA GLY A 185 1.24 2.43 -30.01
C GLY A 185 2.63 2.56 -30.62
N ARG A 186 3.24 1.42 -30.93
CA ARG A 186 4.32 1.39 -31.91
C ARG A 186 3.64 1.18 -33.26
N GLY A 187 3.59 2.25 -34.08
CA GLY A 187 3.45 2.14 -35.50
C GLY A 187 4.77 1.65 -36.10
#